data_65500f7a523cd5a8b1d77c46c4190ec3
#
_entry.id   65500f7a523cd5a8b1d77c46c4190ec3
#
_cell.length_a   1.000
_cell.length_b   1.000
_cell.length_c   1.000
_cell.angle_alpha   90.00
_cell.angle_beta   90.00
_cell.angle_gamma   90.00
#
_symmetry.space_group_name_H-M   'P 1'
#
loop_
_entity.id
_entity.type
_entity.pdbx_description
1 polymer ?
#
loop_
_entity_poly.entity_id
_entity_poly.type
_entity_poly.pdbx_seq_one_letter_code
_entity_poly.pdbx_strand_id
1 'polypeptide(L)'
;MISARNKDEIVRFYTVTDPTTHKKGYTVYKVTARIISRKNPEDIQEITVWKRYSDFKKLHQDLWQIHRNLFGQSELFPPFAKAIVFGRFDDSVIEKRRQCSEDLLQFSANIPALYGSQYIQDFFKVCILTNILSKLSG
;
A
#
# COMPACT_ATOMS: atom_id res chain seq x y z
N MET A 1 7.59 -9.02 27.30
CA MET A 1 6.31 -9.73 27.25
C MET A 1 5.14 -8.81 27.05
N ILE A 2 5.10 -7.71 27.77
CA ILE A 2 4.04 -6.73 27.61
C ILE A 2 4.06 -6.12 26.20
N SER A 3 5.23 -5.88 25.65
CA SER A 3 5.37 -5.34 24.29
C SER A 3 4.81 -6.25 23.21
N ALA A 4 4.88 -7.56 23.41
CA ALA A 4 4.33 -8.53 22.46
C ALA A 4 2.80 -8.45 22.40
N ARG A 5 2.17 -8.22 23.54
CA ARG A 5 0.72 -8.06 23.62
C ARG A 5 0.23 -6.82 22.87
N ASN A 6 1.00 -5.73 23.00
CA ASN A 6 0.64 -4.48 22.33
C ASN A 6 0.67 -4.64 20.81
N LYS A 7 1.61 -5.44 20.29
CA LYS A 7 1.69 -5.70 18.86
C LYS A 7 0.48 -6.50 18.36
N ASP A 8 0.00 -7.43 19.19
CA ASP A 8 -1.15 -8.27 18.83
C ASP A 8 -2.47 -7.51 18.85
N GLU A 9 -2.49 -6.33 19.46
CA GLU A 9 -3.71 -5.54 19.58
C GLU A 9 -4.01 -4.68 18.36
N ILE A 10 -3.05 -4.52 17.48
CA ILE A 10 -3.21 -3.68 16.28
C ILE A 10 -3.10 -4.56 15.04
N VAL A 11 -4.14 -4.50 14.22
CA VAL A 11 -4.18 -5.21 12.94
C VAL A 11 -4.16 -4.17 11.82
N ARG A 12 -3.30 -4.39 10.84
CA ARG A 12 -3.23 -3.57 9.64
C ARG A 12 -3.78 -4.36 8.48
N PHE A 13 -4.67 -3.73 7.74
CA PHE A 13 -5.31 -4.37 6.60
C PHE A 13 -5.28 -3.42 5.42
N TYR A 14 -4.74 -3.88 4.31
CA TYR A 14 -4.63 -3.08 3.09
C TYR A 14 -5.46 -3.71 1.98
N THR A 15 -6.16 -2.88 1.23
CA THR A 15 -6.90 -3.32 0.05
C THR A 15 -6.56 -2.44 -1.15
N VAL A 16 -6.57 -3.05 -2.33
CA VAL A 16 -6.37 -2.37 -3.60
C VAL A 16 -7.58 -2.72 -4.46
N THR A 17 -8.38 -1.71 -4.80
CA THR A 17 -9.67 -1.91 -5.45
C THR A 17 -9.93 -0.85 -6.52
N ASP A 18 -11.05 -0.97 -7.19
CA ASP A 18 -11.63 0.06 -8.06
C ASP A 18 -10.68 0.62 -9.10
N PRO A 19 -10.10 -0.24 -9.96
CA PRO A 19 -9.26 0.28 -11.04
C PRO A 19 -10.08 1.22 -11.91
N THR A 20 -9.55 2.42 -12.12
CA THR A 20 -10.25 3.50 -12.82
C THR A 20 -9.30 4.16 -13.79
N THR A 21 -9.80 4.50 -14.97
CA THR A 21 -9.01 5.20 -15.97
C THR A 21 -8.96 6.68 -15.63
N HIS A 22 -7.75 7.19 -15.45
CA HIS A 22 -7.53 8.62 -15.22
C HIS A 22 -7.72 9.40 -16.52
N LYS A 23 -8.00 10.70 -16.42
CA LYS A 23 -8.17 11.59 -17.58
C LYS A 23 -7.00 11.51 -18.55
N LYS A 24 -5.79 11.28 -18.05
CA LYS A 24 -4.58 11.18 -18.86
C LYS A 24 -4.37 9.79 -19.48
N GLY A 25 -5.30 8.85 -19.28
CA GLY A 25 -5.30 7.56 -19.94
C GLY A 25 -4.64 6.42 -19.19
N TYR A 26 -4.06 6.65 -18.01
CA TYR A 26 -3.49 5.58 -17.21
C TYR A 26 -4.49 5.08 -16.16
N THR A 27 -4.26 3.88 -15.64
CA THR A 27 -5.11 3.29 -14.62
C THR A 27 -4.63 3.68 -13.23
N VAL A 28 -5.56 4.09 -12.37
CA VAL A 28 -5.30 4.31 -10.95
C VAL A 28 -6.13 3.33 -10.13
N TYR A 29 -5.64 2.98 -8.96
CA TYR A 29 -6.29 2.05 -8.05
C TYR A 29 -6.58 2.74 -6.73
N LYS A 30 -7.73 2.41 -6.17
CA LYS A 30 -8.09 2.87 -4.83
C LYS A 30 -7.36 1.99 -3.81
N VAL A 31 -6.55 2.62 -2.96
CA VAL A 31 -5.77 1.91 -1.95
C VAL A 31 -6.24 2.37 -0.58
N THR A 32 -6.71 1.42 0.20
CA THR A 32 -7.23 1.71 1.54
C THR A 32 -6.39 0.98 2.58
N ALA A 33 -5.94 1.74 3.57
CA ALA A 33 -5.26 1.19 4.74
C ALA A 33 -6.18 1.31 5.93
N ARG A 34 -6.43 0.19 6.61
CA ARG A 34 -7.21 0.15 7.84
C ARG A 34 -6.34 -0.33 8.97
N ILE A 35 -6.33 0.45 10.03
CA ILE A 35 -5.60 0.13 11.26
C ILE A 35 -6.64 -0.03 12.35
N ILE A 36 -6.76 -1.25 12.84
CA ILE A 36 -7.83 -1.63 13.76
C ILE A 36 -7.21 -2.06 15.07
N SER A 37 -7.70 -1.49 16.18
CA SER A 37 -7.31 -1.93 17.51
C SER A 37 -8.23 -3.09 17.95
N ARG A 38 -7.63 -4.22 18.31
CA ARG A 38 -8.38 -5.36 18.81
C ARG A 38 -9.01 -5.08 20.16
N LYS A 39 -8.34 -4.26 20.97
CA LYS A 39 -8.86 -3.83 22.27
C LYS A 39 -10.08 -2.96 22.12
N ASN A 40 -10.10 -2.18 21.07
CA ASN A 40 -11.15 -1.18 20.84
C ASN A 40 -11.57 -1.26 19.37
N PRO A 41 -12.36 -2.28 19.00
CA PRO A 41 -12.73 -2.48 17.58
C PRO A 41 -13.44 -1.29 16.94
N GLU A 42 -13.93 -0.36 17.74
CA GLU A 42 -14.55 0.86 17.25
C GLU A 42 -13.52 1.90 16.81
N ASP A 43 -12.29 1.76 17.29
CA ASP A 43 -11.20 2.69 16.95
C ASP A 43 -10.53 2.20 15.68
N ILE A 44 -11.13 2.54 14.55
CA ILE A 44 -10.63 2.18 13.22
C ILE A 44 -10.10 3.45 12.56
N GLN A 45 -8.82 3.42 12.19
CA GLN A 45 -8.25 4.47 11.36
C GLN A 45 -8.26 3.99 9.92
N GLU A 46 -8.74 4.82 9.02
CA GLU A 46 -8.82 4.47 7.61
C GLU A 46 -8.23 5.60 6.78
N ILE A 47 -7.32 5.23 5.89
CA ILE A 47 -6.69 6.16 4.95
C ILE A 47 -6.89 5.62 3.55
N THR A 48 -7.38 6.46 2.65
CA THR A 48 -7.59 6.08 1.25
C THR A 48 -6.79 7.00 0.35
N VAL A 49 -6.05 6.39 -0.57
CA VAL A 49 -5.29 7.10 -1.60
C VAL A 49 -5.53 6.44 -2.96
N TRP A 50 -5.26 7.18 -4.03
CA TRP A 50 -5.32 6.66 -5.39
C TRP A 50 -3.91 6.61 -5.94
N LYS A 51 -3.51 5.44 -6.43
CA LYS A 51 -2.14 5.20 -6.89
C LYS A 51 -2.10 4.49 -8.23
N ARG A 52 -1.07 4.80 -9.00
CA ARG A 52 -0.79 4.12 -10.26
C ARG A 52 0.05 2.87 -10.00
N TYR A 53 0.07 1.98 -10.97
CA TYR A 53 0.92 0.79 -10.90
C TYR A 53 2.40 1.17 -10.77
N SER A 54 2.82 2.25 -11.43
CA SER A 54 4.21 2.73 -11.32
C SER A 54 4.57 3.14 -9.90
N ASP A 55 3.61 3.65 -9.13
CA ASP A 55 3.84 3.99 -7.72
C ASP A 55 4.08 2.72 -6.90
N PHE A 56 3.32 1.66 -7.18
CA PHE A 56 3.51 0.37 -6.52
C PHE A 56 4.85 -0.27 -6.91
N LYS A 57 5.24 -0.10 -8.17
CA LYS A 57 6.50 -0.63 -8.65
C LYS A 57 7.68 -0.01 -7.89
N LYS A 58 7.63 1.28 -7.68
CA LYS A 58 8.66 1.97 -6.89
C LYS A 58 8.62 1.52 -5.44
N LEU A 59 7.43 1.44 -4.86
CA LEU A 59 7.27 0.96 -3.48
C LEU A 59 7.83 -0.44 -3.33
N HIS A 60 7.56 -1.33 -4.27
CA HIS A 60 8.10 -2.68 -4.28
C HIS A 60 9.63 -2.70 -4.21
N GLN A 61 10.27 -1.87 -5.04
CA GLN A 61 11.73 -1.77 -5.05
C GLN A 61 12.27 -1.31 -3.70
N ASP A 62 11.65 -0.30 -3.13
CA ASP A 62 12.09 0.26 -1.85
C ASP A 62 11.90 -0.71 -0.69
N LEU A 63 10.76 -1.37 -0.63
CA LEU A 63 10.48 -2.34 0.42
C LEU A 63 11.32 -3.60 0.26
N TRP A 64 11.56 -4.02 -0.97
CA TRP A 64 12.42 -5.18 -1.24
C TRP A 64 13.84 -4.92 -0.72
N GLN A 65 14.35 -3.70 -0.90
CA GLN A 65 15.67 -3.34 -0.42
C GLN A 65 15.77 -3.44 1.10
N ILE A 66 14.74 -2.98 1.82
CA ILE A 66 14.70 -3.10 3.27
C ILE A 66 14.67 -4.56 3.68
N HIS A 67 13.79 -5.33 3.06
CA HIS A 67 13.64 -6.75 3.37
C HIS A 67 14.93 -7.51 3.13
N ARG A 68 15.58 -7.24 2.01
CA ARG A 68 16.86 -7.87 1.68
C ARG A 68 17.93 -7.54 2.70
N ASN A 69 18.01 -6.30 3.14
CA ASN A 69 19.02 -5.88 4.11
C ASN A 69 18.82 -6.53 5.46
N LEU A 70 17.57 -6.78 5.85
CA LEU A 70 17.25 -7.36 7.16
C LEU A 70 17.23 -8.88 7.16
N PHE A 71 16.73 -9.49 6.11
CA PHE A 71 16.46 -10.93 6.07
C PHE A 71 17.26 -11.67 5.00
N GLY A 72 18.06 -10.95 4.21
CA GLY A 72 18.76 -11.54 3.09
C GLY A 72 17.82 -11.87 1.94
N GLN A 73 18.29 -12.65 0.98
CA GLN A 73 17.43 -13.08 -0.12
C GLN A 73 16.35 -14.01 0.41
N SER A 74 15.12 -13.55 0.32
CA SER A 74 13.99 -14.35 0.78
C SER A 74 13.02 -14.56 -0.38
N GLU A 75 12.67 -15.82 -0.61
CA GLU A 75 11.67 -16.20 -1.59
C GLU A 75 10.26 -15.80 -1.15
N LEU A 76 10.11 -15.45 0.12
CA LEU A 76 8.82 -15.05 0.68
C LEU A 76 8.39 -13.65 0.24
N PHE A 77 9.34 -12.81 -0.18
CA PHE A 77 8.99 -11.48 -0.62
C PHE A 77 8.18 -11.56 -1.93
N PRO A 78 7.00 -10.93 -1.99
CA PRO A 78 6.13 -11.08 -3.15
C PRO A 78 6.80 -10.61 -4.44
N PRO A 79 6.75 -11.41 -5.51
CA PRO A 79 7.23 -10.95 -6.80
C PRO A 79 6.31 -9.88 -7.37
N PHE A 80 6.86 -9.03 -8.23
CA PHE A 80 6.05 -8.02 -8.89
C PHE A 80 5.88 -8.38 -10.36
N ALA A 81 4.67 -8.17 -10.88
CA ALA A 81 4.38 -8.49 -12.27
C ALA A 81 5.25 -7.63 -13.19
N LYS A 82 5.83 -8.29 -14.21
CA LYS A 82 6.65 -7.59 -15.20
C LYS A 82 5.82 -6.55 -15.94
N ALA A 83 6.46 -5.46 -16.31
CA ALA A 83 5.81 -4.47 -17.15
C ALA A 83 5.42 -5.12 -18.48
N ILE A 84 4.13 -5.13 -18.78
CA ILE A 84 3.61 -5.63 -20.04
C ILE A 84 3.29 -4.43 -20.91
N VAL A 85 4.04 -4.29 -22.00
CA VAL A 85 3.84 -3.16 -22.92
C VAL A 85 2.55 -3.32 -23.71
N PHE A 86 2.27 -4.54 -24.14
CA PHE A 86 1.04 -4.87 -24.87
C PHE A 86 -0.01 -5.36 -23.89
N GLY A 87 -1.26 -4.96 -24.13
CA GLY A 87 -2.38 -5.41 -23.30
C GLY A 87 -2.48 -4.72 -21.94
N ARG A 88 -1.78 -3.62 -21.74
CA ARG A 88 -1.80 -2.90 -20.44
C ARG A 88 -3.20 -2.40 -20.05
N PHE A 89 -4.11 -2.33 -21.01
CA PHE A 89 -5.50 -1.95 -20.77
C PHE A 89 -6.44 -3.16 -20.69
N ASP A 90 -5.90 -4.38 -20.88
CA ASP A 90 -6.70 -5.58 -20.73
C ASP A 90 -7.10 -5.75 -19.27
N ASP A 91 -8.34 -6.18 -19.07
CA ASP A 91 -8.87 -6.39 -17.72
C ASP A 91 -8.05 -7.42 -16.94
N SER A 92 -7.53 -8.43 -17.61
CA SER A 92 -6.69 -9.46 -16.99
C SER A 92 -5.37 -8.87 -16.46
N VAL A 93 -4.77 -7.94 -17.23
CA VAL A 93 -3.53 -7.26 -16.81
C VAL A 93 -3.81 -6.33 -15.65
N ILE A 94 -4.88 -5.58 -15.72
CA ILE A 94 -5.30 -4.66 -14.66
C ILE A 94 -5.55 -5.43 -13.37
N GLU A 95 -6.26 -6.56 -13.44
CA GLU A 95 -6.54 -7.39 -12.26
C GLU A 95 -5.27 -8.02 -11.69
N LYS A 96 -4.37 -8.49 -12.55
CA LYS A 96 -3.11 -9.07 -12.09
C LYS A 96 -2.26 -8.03 -11.36
N ARG A 97 -2.22 -6.81 -11.89
CA ARG A 97 -1.50 -5.70 -11.25
C ARG A 97 -2.13 -5.32 -9.92
N ARG A 98 -3.46 -5.31 -9.87
CA ARG A 98 -4.20 -5.06 -8.63
C ARG A 98 -3.81 -6.09 -7.57
N GLN A 99 -3.85 -7.37 -7.94
CA GLN A 99 -3.56 -8.45 -7.01
C GLN A 99 -2.11 -8.39 -6.52
N CYS A 100 -1.16 -8.16 -7.41
CA CYS A 100 0.25 -8.03 -7.02
C CYS A 100 0.46 -6.87 -6.06
N SER A 101 -0.22 -5.76 -6.29
CA SER A 101 -0.13 -4.57 -5.43
C SER A 101 -0.70 -4.84 -4.05
N GLU A 102 -1.85 -5.51 -4.00
CA GLU A 102 -2.48 -5.88 -2.73
C GLU A 102 -1.61 -6.87 -1.95
N ASP A 103 -1.06 -7.87 -2.65
CA ASP A 103 -0.18 -8.86 -2.01
C ASP A 103 1.05 -8.20 -1.39
N LEU A 104 1.63 -7.22 -2.07
CA LEU A 104 2.77 -6.47 -1.55
C LEU A 104 2.42 -5.76 -0.24
N LEU A 105 1.30 -5.07 -0.22
CA LEU A 105 0.87 -4.33 0.97
C LEU A 105 0.50 -5.28 2.11
N GLN A 106 -0.22 -6.35 1.82
CA GLN A 106 -0.60 -7.33 2.84
C GLN A 106 0.62 -8.05 3.43
N PHE A 107 1.61 -8.34 2.62
CA PHE A 107 2.87 -8.88 3.10
C PHE A 107 3.53 -7.89 4.06
N SER A 108 3.55 -6.61 3.68
CA SER A 108 4.15 -5.53 4.48
C SER A 108 3.41 -5.32 5.80
N ALA A 109 2.13 -5.63 5.84
CA ALA A 109 1.29 -5.45 7.03
C ALA A 109 1.76 -6.28 8.23
N ASN A 110 2.51 -7.35 7.97
CA ASN A 110 2.98 -8.27 9.02
C ASN A 110 4.43 -8.02 9.44
N ILE A 111 5.11 -7.09 8.79
CA ILE A 111 6.54 -6.84 9.04
C ILE A 111 6.73 -5.39 9.48
N PRO A 112 7.03 -5.16 10.78
CA PRO A 112 7.16 -3.78 11.31
C PRO A 112 8.16 -2.91 10.56
N ALA A 113 9.28 -3.49 10.11
CA ALA A 113 10.27 -2.74 9.36
C ALA A 113 9.73 -2.23 8.02
N LEU A 114 8.73 -2.90 7.47
CA LEU A 114 8.10 -2.49 6.20
C LEU A 114 6.96 -1.52 6.42
N TYR A 115 5.97 -1.89 7.25
CA TYR A 115 4.82 -1.00 7.43
C TYR A 115 5.17 0.28 8.20
N GLY A 116 6.22 0.25 9.01
CA GLY A 116 6.72 1.43 9.70
C GLY A 116 7.74 2.23 8.91
N SER A 117 8.09 1.79 7.70
CA SER A 117 9.09 2.48 6.89
C SER A 117 8.57 3.82 6.38
N GLN A 118 9.49 4.73 6.08
CA GLN A 118 9.14 6.01 5.50
C GLN A 118 8.45 5.82 4.15
N TYR A 119 8.80 4.77 3.42
CA TYR A 119 8.20 4.50 2.09
C TYR A 119 6.71 4.22 2.18
N ILE A 120 6.29 3.42 3.15
CA ILE A 120 4.86 3.16 3.37
C ILE A 120 4.17 4.42 3.91
N GLN A 121 4.82 5.14 4.82
CA GLN A 121 4.27 6.39 5.36
C GLN A 121 4.02 7.40 4.24
N ASP A 122 4.99 7.58 3.36
CA ASP A 122 4.86 8.52 2.24
C ASP A 122 3.83 8.04 1.22
N PHE A 123 3.76 6.74 1.00
CA PHE A 123 2.81 6.16 0.06
C PHE A 123 1.37 6.51 0.42
N PHE A 124 1.06 6.48 1.71
CA PHE A 124 -0.28 6.79 2.21
C PHE A 124 -0.46 8.25 2.62
N LYS A 125 0.52 9.08 2.32
CA LYS A 125 0.45 10.49 2.66
C LYS A 125 -0.60 11.17 1.79
N VAL A 126 -1.69 11.57 2.41
CA VAL A 126 -2.68 12.40 1.74
C VAL A 126 -2.09 13.79 1.60
N CYS A 127 -2.50 14.51 0.57
CA CYS A 127 -2.00 15.86 0.33
C CYS A 127 -2.58 16.83 1.37
N ILE A 128 -2.08 16.72 2.59
CA ILE A 128 -2.59 17.47 3.75
C ILE A 128 -2.50 18.97 3.50
N LEU A 129 -1.42 19.42 2.88
CA LEU A 129 -1.23 20.85 2.56
C LEU A 129 -2.34 21.37 1.66
N THR A 130 -2.73 20.61 0.64
CA THR A 130 -3.82 21.00 -0.24
C THR A 130 -5.13 21.07 0.52
N ASN A 131 -5.40 20.12 1.38
CA ASN A 131 -6.61 20.10 2.18
C ASN A 131 -6.67 21.28 3.15
N ILE A 132 -5.54 21.60 3.79
CA ILE A 132 -5.46 22.74 4.70
C ILE A 132 -5.67 24.04 3.95
N LEU A 133 -5.05 24.20 2.80
CA LEU A 133 -5.21 25.39 1.97
C LEU A 133 -6.65 25.55 1.48
N SER A 134 -7.30 24.47 1.11
CA SER A 134 -8.70 24.50 0.73
C SER A 134 -9.58 24.98 1.87
N LYS A 135 -9.33 24.51 3.07
CA LYS A 135 -10.10 24.94 4.25
C LYS A 135 -9.85 26.38 4.61
N LEU A 136 -8.62 26.86 4.45
CA LEU A 136 -8.28 28.24 4.76
C LEU A 136 -8.81 29.23 3.73
N SER A 137 -8.87 28.83 2.47
CA SER A 137 -9.37 29.68 1.40
C SER A 137 -10.88 29.63 1.25
N GLY A 138 -11.50 28.63 1.84
CA GLY A 138 -12.94 28.49 1.86
C GLY A 138 -13.52 29.20 3.06
#